data_8610f2c7bf61fa2b90c308c1bba3c8e4
#
_entry.id   8610f2c7bf61fa2b90c308c1bba3c8e4
#
_cell.length_a   1.000
_cell.length_b   1.000
_cell.length_c   1.000
_cell.angle_alpha   90.00
_cell.angle_beta   90.00
_cell.angle_gamma   90.00
#
_symmetry.space_group_name_H-M   'P 1'
#
loop_
_entity.id
_entity.type
_entity.pdbx_description
1 polymer ?
#
loop_
_entity_poly.entity_id
_entity_poly.type
_entity_poly.pdbx_seq_one_letter_code
_entity_poly.pdbx_strand_id
1 'polypeptide(L)'
;MIALYTDADRRRAERLARKWALLLGGAELALLTAYVAGILLDQRWAMLAALLLGFVVALFLGDLCLWPALRYRKFLRELDGGLRRSAICTVDCLKDTDEMQDGARVRELQVRLSDGDSRIFYVNADHADRIPEPGARVELESCGRHVTGVRRCGEAQS
;
A
#
# COMPACT_ATOMS: atom_id res chain seq x y z
N MET A 1 4.60 12.40 -18.84
CA MET A 1 4.89 11.26 -17.93
C MET A 1 3.63 10.98 -17.11
N ILE A 2 3.14 9.75 -17.13
CA ILE A 2 1.93 9.35 -16.41
C ILE A 2 2.38 8.83 -15.04
N ALA A 3 1.93 9.49 -13.96
CA ALA A 3 2.24 9.05 -12.59
C ALA A 3 1.36 7.84 -12.21
N LEU A 4 1.99 6.81 -11.62
CA LEU A 4 1.32 5.58 -11.16
C LEU A 4 0.98 5.62 -9.67
N TYR A 5 1.52 6.58 -8.93
CA TYR A 5 1.15 6.87 -7.54
C TYR A 5 0.78 8.35 -7.47
N THR A 6 -0.43 8.63 -7.02
CA THR A 6 -1.00 9.98 -7.04
C THR A 6 -1.19 10.53 -5.62
N ASP A 7 -1.32 11.85 -5.49
CA ASP A 7 -1.69 12.48 -4.21
C ASP A 7 -3.06 12.01 -3.69
N ALA A 8 -3.93 11.53 -4.59
CA ALA A 8 -5.22 10.95 -4.21
C ALA A 8 -5.03 9.62 -3.45
N ASP A 9 -4.09 8.77 -3.90
CA ASP A 9 -3.76 7.50 -3.24
C ASP A 9 -3.20 7.75 -1.84
N ARG A 10 -2.33 8.76 -1.71
CA ARG A 10 -1.79 9.19 -0.41
C ARG A 10 -2.88 9.64 0.54
N ARG A 11 -3.75 10.56 0.10
CA ARG A 11 -4.87 11.03 0.92
C ARG A 11 -5.84 9.91 1.29
N ARG A 12 -6.03 8.92 0.40
CA ARG A 12 -6.83 7.72 0.69
C ARG A 12 -6.17 6.86 1.75
N ALA A 13 -4.86 6.60 1.65
CA ALA A 13 -4.10 5.84 2.63
C ALA A 13 -4.10 6.50 4.02
N GLU A 14 -3.92 7.82 4.08
CA GLU A 14 -3.96 8.58 5.34
C GLU A 14 -5.35 8.55 5.98
N ARG A 15 -6.41 8.73 5.19
CA ARG A 15 -7.79 8.62 5.69
C ARG A 15 -8.10 7.23 6.21
N LEU A 16 -7.64 6.20 5.50
CA LEU A 16 -7.87 4.81 5.90
C LEU A 16 -7.13 4.48 7.21
N ALA A 17 -5.85 4.83 7.32
CA ALA A 17 -5.07 4.65 8.53
C ALA A 17 -5.68 5.39 9.73
N ARG A 18 -6.11 6.65 9.53
CA ARG A 18 -6.78 7.45 10.57
C ARG A 18 -8.11 6.83 10.99
N LYS A 19 -8.92 6.36 10.03
CA LYS A 19 -10.20 5.68 10.31
C LYS A 19 -9.98 4.45 11.19
N TRP A 20 -9.07 3.58 10.83
CA TRP A 20 -8.79 2.36 11.61
C TRP A 20 -8.19 2.66 12.98
N ALA A 21 -7.30 3.66 13.08
CA ALA A 21 -6.75 4.10 14.37
C ALA A 21 -7.84 4.64 15.31
N LEU A 22 -8.79 5.43 14.78
CA LEU A 22 -9.92 5.94 15.58
C LEU A 22 -10.88 4.83 15.98
N LEU A 23 -11.17 3.86 15.11
CA LEU A 23 -12.02 2.72 15.44
C LEU A 23 -11.40 1.84 16.51
N LEU A 24 -10.11 1.51 16.36
CA LEU A 24 -9.38 0.73 17.37
C LEU A 24 -9.31 1.47 18.71
N GLY A 25 -8.89 2.74 18.69
CA GLY A 25 -8.80 3.54 19.92
C GLY A 25 -10.14 3.72 20.62
N GLY A 26 -11.23 3.94 19.86
CA GLY A 26 -12.60 4.03 20.41
C GLY A 26 -13.07 2.71 21.02
N ALA A 27 -12.83 1.58 20.35
CA ALA A 27 -13.18 0.26 20.86
C ALA A 27 -12.41 -0.08 22.14
N GLU A 28 -11.10 0.14 22.16
CA GLU A 28 -10.26 -0.10 23.34
C GLU A 28 -10.65 0.79 24.53
N LEU A 29 -10.97 2.07 24.27
CA LEU A 29 -11.44 2.98 25.30
C LEU A 29 -12.77 2.51 25.91
N ALA A 30 -13.72 2.06 25.07
CA ALA A 30 -15.01 1.51 25.54
C ALA A 30 -14.80 0.24 26.40
N LEU A 31 -13.91 -0.66 25.97
CA LEU A 31 -13.60 -1.88 26.70
C LEU A 31 -12.85 -1.61 28.01
N LEU A 32 -11.95 -0.63 28.02
CA LEU A 32 -11.30 -0.15 29.24
C LEU A 32 -12.32 0.43 30.24
N THR A 33 -13.29 1.21 29.73
CA THR A 33 -14.36 1.75 30.56
C THR A 33 -15.21 0.64 31.16
N ALA A 34 -15.57 -0.38 30.35
CA ALA A 34 -16.32 -1.55 30.84
C ALA A 34 -15.52 -2.36 31.87
N TYR A 35 -14.20 -2.50 31.67
CA TYR A 35 -13.31 -3.15 32.63
C TYR A 35 -13.29 -2.41 33.98
N VAL A 36 -13.12 -1.08 33.97
CA VAL A 36 -13.14 -0.25 35.18
C VAL A 36 -14.50 -0.31 35.87
N ALA A 37 -15.61 -0.26 35.13
CA ALA A 37 -16.93 -0.43 35.69
C ALA A 37 -17.12 -1.82 36.36
N GLY A 38 -16.57 -2.87 35.76
CA GLY A 38 -16.54 -4.21 36.34
C GLY A 38 -15.81 -4.28 37.68
N ILE A 39 -14.70 -3.53 37.83
CA ILE A 39 -13.99 -3.40 39.11
C ILE A 39 -14.89 -2.74 40.17
N LEU A 40 -15.51 -1.60 39.81
CA LEU A 40 -16.34 -0.81 40.74
C LEU A 40 -17.60 -1.57 41.18
N LEU A 41 -18.13 -2.45 40.32
CA LEU A 41 -19.30 -3.28 40.58
C LEU A 41 -18.98 -4.66 41.13
N ASP A 42 -17.70 -4.98 41.41
CA ASP A 42 -17.17 -6.29 41.85
C ASP A 42 -17.62 -7.45 40.93
N GLN A 43 -17.78 -7.17 39.62
CA GLN A 43 -18.19 -8.18 38.65
C GLN A 43 -17.00 -8.81 37.93
N ARG A 44 -16.42 -9.85 38.50
CA ARG A 44 -15.21 -10.52 37.96
C ARG A 44 -15.38 -11.02 36.52
N TRP A 45 -16.54 -11.57 36.18
CA TRP A 45 -16.81 -12.06 34.84
C TRP A 45 -16.83 -10.94 33.78
N ALA A 46 -17.38 -9.77 34.13
CA ALA A 46 -17.38 -8.61 33.23
C ALA A 46 -15.96 -8.11 32.97
N MET A 47 -15.09 -8.10 33.98
CA MET A 47 -13.68 -7.73 33.86
C MET A 47 -12.93 -8.68 32.91
N LEU A 48 -13.08 -10.00 33.11
CA LEU A 48 -12.44 -11.02 32.27
C LEU A 48 -12.93 -10.94 30.83
N ALA A 49 -14.26 -10.77 30.65
CA ALA A 49 -14.86 -10.64 29.31
C ALA A 49 -14.35 -9.39 28.60
N ALA A 50 -14.30 -8.23 29.26
CA ALA A 50 -13.78 -7.00 28.67
C ALA A 50 -12.30 -7.11 28.29
N LEU A 51 -11.48 -7.74 29.11
CA LEU A 51 -10.04 -7.95 28.85
C LEU A 51 -9.82 -8.90 27.67
N LEU A 52 -10.52 -10.03 27.61
CA LEU A 52 -10.41 -10.98 26.51
C LEU A 52 -10.91 -10.37 25.19
N LEU A 53 -12.04 -9.65 25.25
CA LEU A 53 -12.59 -9.00 24.07
C LEU A 53 -11.66 -7.89 23.56
N GLY A 54 -11.06 -7.10 24.48
CA GLY A 54 -10.07 -6.08 24.12
C GLY A 54 -8.85 -6.69 23.42
N PHE A 55 -8.33 -7.80 23.95
CA PHE A 55 -7.22 -8.50 23.30
C PHE A 55 -7.59 -8.97 21.88
N VAL A 56 -8.75 -9.58 21.69
CA VAL A 56 -9.23 -10.03 20.38
C VAL A 56 -9.41 -8.84 19.42
N VAL A 57 -10.00 -7.75 19.88
CA VAL A 57 -10.22 -6.54 19.10
C VAL A 57 -8.87 -5.92 18.71
N ALA A 58 -7.92 -5.81 19.64
CA ALA A 58 -6.59 -5.28 19.37
C ALA A 58 -5.85 -6.09 18.29
N LEU A 59 -5.87 -7.41 18.39
CA LEU A 59 -5.26 -8.29 17.40
C LEU A 59 -5.95 -8.15 16.04
N PHE A 60 -7.29 -8.26 16.01
CA PHE A 60 -8.03 -8.26 14.75
C PHE A 60 -7.95 -6.91 14.03
N LEU A 61 -8.29 -5.81 14.70
CA LEU A 61 -8.24 -4.48 14.10
C LEU A 61 -6.81 -3.96 13.93
N GLY A 62 -5.91 -4.31 14.84
CA GLY A 62 -4.50 -3.92 14.78
C GLY A 62 -3.80 -4.59 13.61
N ASP A 63 -3.75 -5.92 13.59
CA ASP A 63 -2.95 -6.66 12.60
C ASP A 63 -3.60 -6.71 11.23
N LEU A 64 -4.94 -6.90 11.14
CA LEU A 64 -5.60 -7.07 9.85
C LEU A 64 -5.96 -5.74 9.18
N CYS A 65 -6.20 -4.67 9.94
CA CYS A 65 -6.69 -3.42 9.38
C CYS A 65 -5.70 -2.27 9.51
N LEU A 66 -5.20 -2.01 10.72
CA LEU A 66 -4.37 -0.84 10.98
C LEU A 66 -2.93 -1.04 10.46
N TRP A 67 -2.33 -2.19 10.73
CA TRP A 67 -0.93 -2.45 10.34
C TRP A 67 -0.69 -2.41 8.83
N PRO A 68 -1.53 -3.03 7.96
CA PRO A 68 -1.40 -2.89 6.52
C PRO A 68 -1.57 -1.45 6.04
N ALA A 69 -2.53 -0.70 6.62
CA ALA A 69 -2.74 0.71 6.27
C ALA A 69 -1.53 1.59 6.64
N LEU A 70 -0.88 1.33 7.78
CA LEU A 70 0.32 2.05 8.19
C LEU A 70 1.52 1.68 7.31
N ARG A 71 1.69 0.39 6.95
CA ARG A 71 2.73 -0.06 6.01
C ARG A 71 2.58 0.61 4.65
N TYR A 72 1.38 0.62 4.11
CA TYR A 72 1.11 1.28 2.83
C TYR A 72 1.39 2.79 2.87
N ARG A 73 0.99 3.47 3.96
CA ARG A 73 1.32 4.89 4.16
C ARG A 73 2.83 5.12 4.25
N LYS A 74 3.57 4.24 4.94
CA LYS A 74 5.04 4.31 5.04
C LYS A 74 5.66 4.13 3.66
N PHE A 75 5.24 3.11 2.92
CA PHE A 75 5.69 2.83 1.56
C PHE A 75 5.50 4.04 0.62
N LEU A 76 4.32 4.67 0.60
CA LEU A 76 4.09 5.86 -0.21
C LEU A 76 5.02 7.03 0.16
N ARG A 77 5.36 7.18 1.44
CA ARG A 77 6.30 8.21 1.89
C ARG A 77 7.74 7.90 1.44
N GLU A 78 8.13 6.64 1.44
CA GLU A 78 9.45 6.19 0.96
C GLU A 78 9.59 6.37 -0.55
N LEU A 79 8.52 6.16 -1.32
CA LEU A 79 8.50 6.44 -2.76
C LEU A 79 8.72 7.92 -3.09
N ASP A 80 8.25 8.83 -2.22
CA ASP A 80 8.46 10.27 -2.44
C ASP A 80 9.87 10.74 -2.12
N GLY A 81 10.44 10.22 -1.04
CA GLY A 81 11.79 10.58 -0.60
C GLY A 81 12.91 9.77 -1.26
N GLY A 82 12.56 8.71 -2.00
CA GLY A 82 13.52 7.78 -2.59
C GLY A 82 14.19 8.31 -3.86
N LEU A 83 15.38 7.76 -4.13
CA LEU A 83 16.11 8.04 -5.37
C LEU A 83 15.33 7.50 -6.57
N ARG A 84 14.82 8.41 -7.39
CA ARG A 84 14.17 8.07 -8.65
C ARG A 84 15.21 7.84 -9.73
N ARG A 85 15.05 6.76 -10.47
CA ARG A 85 15.87 6.42 -11.62
C ARG A 85 14.99 6.28 -12.84
N SER A 86 15.38 6.90 -13.93
CA SER A 86 14.74 6.69 -15.23
C SER A 86 15.56 5.72 -16.07
N ALA A 87 14.87 4.83 -16.77
CA ALA A 87 15.48 3.91 -17.72
C ALA A 87 14.58 3.74 -18.93
N ILE A 88 15.22 3.69 -20.11
CA ILE A 88 14.52 3.37 -21.35
C ILE A 88 14.51 1.85 -21.50
N CYS A 89 13.34 1.28 -21.67
CA CYS A 89 13.15 -0.16 -21.78
C CYS A 89 12.01 -0.50 -22.72
N THR A 90 11.89 -1.78 -23.06
CA THR A 90 10.77 -2.35 -23.79
C THR A 90 9.95 -3.20 -22.85
N VAL A 91 8.64 -3.02 -22.87
CA VAL A 91 7.70 -3.84 -22.08
C VAL A 91 7.67 -5.25 -22.67
N ASP A 92 8.06 -6.27 -21.90
CA ASP A 92 7.97 -7.66 -22.34
C ASP A 92 6.61 -8.27 -21.94
N CYS A 93 6.25 -8.17 -20.67
CA CYS A 93 5.00 -8.74 -20.15
C CYS A 93 4.57 -8.03 -18.86
N LEU A 94 3.26 -7.82 -18.71
CA LEU A 94 2.62 -7.44 -17.44
C LEU A 94 1.81 -8.64 -16.95
N LYS A 95 2.13 -9.17 -15.76
CA LYS A 95 1.36 -10.26 -15.17
C LYS A 95 0.00 -9.78 -14.69
N ASP A 96 -1.04 -10.57 -14.93
CA ASP A 96 -2.39 -10.26 -14.47
C ASP A 96 -2.66 -10.63 -12.99
N THR A 97 -1.68 -11.26 -12.34
CA THR A 97 -1.81 -11.66 -10.94
C THR A 97 -1.44 -10.51 -10.02
N ASP A 98 -2.37 -10.13 -9.15
CA ASP A 98 -2.13 -9.15 -8.11
C ASP A 98 -1.38 -9.79 -6.94
N GLU A 99 -0.29 -9.16 -6.52
CA GLU A 99 0.50 -9.56 -5.35
C GLU A 99 0.50 -8.44 -4.31
N MET A 100 0.65 -8.82 -3.03
CA MET A 100 0.79 -7.85 -1.94
C MET A 100 2.27 -7.65 -1.61
N GLN A 101 2.81 -6.48 -1.92
CA GLN A 101 4.17 -6.11 -1.57
C GLN A 101 4.20 -4.75 -0.88
N ASP A 102 4.88 -4.68 0.26
CA ASP A 102 5.00 -3.46 1.08
C ASP A 102 3.65 -2.81 1.45
N GLY A 103 2.58 -3.63 1.53
CA GLY A 103 1.23 -3.17 1.82
C GLY A 103 0.48 -2.59 0.62
N ALA A 104 1.08 -2.60 -0.57
CA ALA A 104 0.45 -2.21 -1.82
C ALA A 104 0.06 -3.43 -2.66
N ARG A 105 -1.06 -3.37 -3.37
CA ARG A 105 -1.37 -4.33 -4.43
C ARG A 105 -0.56 -3.96 -5.67
N VAL A 106 0.26 -4.88 -6.11
CA VAL A 106 1.15 -4.67 -7.24
C VAL A 106 1.02 -5.80 -8.26
N ARG A 107 1.38 -5.50 -9.50
CA ARG A 107 1.56 -6.48 -10.58
C ARG A 107 3.01 -6.47 -11.02
N GLU A 108 3.54 -7.63 -11.37
CA GLU A 108 4.89 -7.75 -11.93
C GLU A 108 4.91 -7.28 -13.39
N LEU A 109 5.78 -6.33 -13.67
CA LEU A 109 6.10 -5.84 -14.99
C LEU A 109 7.48 -6.34 -15.39
N GLN A 110 7.56 -7.18 -16.40
CA GLN A 110 8.81 -7.61 -16.99
C GLN A 110 9.19 -6.64 -18.11
N VAL A 111 10.39 -6.14 -18.07
CA VAL A 111 10.91 -5.22 -19.07
C VAL A 111 12.31 -5.64 -19.50
N ARG A 112 12.64 -5.33 -20.75
CA ARG A 112 13.99 -5.47 -21.29
C ARG A 112 14.62 -4.10 -21.42
N LEU A 113 15.73 -3.91 -20.73
CA LEU A 113 16.51 -2.68 -20.83
C LEU A 113 17.25 -2.58 -22.17
N SER A 114 17.74 -1.39 -22.48
CA SER A 114 18.51 -1.13 -23.71
C SER A 114 19.84 -1.91 -23.79
N ASP A 115 20.37 -2.38 -22.67
CA ASP A 115 21.56 -3.24 -22.56
C ASP A 115 21.27 -4.74 -22.80
N GLY A 116 19.98 -5.10 -23.00
CA GLY A 116 19.52 -6.47 -23.19
C GLY A 116 19.14 -7.21 -21.91
N ASP A 117 19.40 -6.62 -20.75
CA ASP A 117 19.02 -7.21 -19.46
C ASP A 117 17.50 -7.20 -19.26
N SER A 118 16.95 -8.33 -18.80
CA SER A 118 15.57 -8.42 -18.37
C SER A 118 15.45 -8.12 -16.87
N ARG A 119 14.53 -7.22 -16.51
CA ARG A 119 14.27 -6.86 -15.11
C ARG A 119 12.79 -6.91 -14.78
N ILE A 120 12.52 -7.21 -13.51
CA ILE A 120 11.17 -7.22 -12.96
C ILE A 120 10.98 -5.97 -12.11
N PHE A 121 9.94 -5.21 -12.43
CA PHE A 121 9.46 -4.08 -11.68
C PHE A 121 8.05 -4.35 -11.16
N TYR A 122 7.64 -3.60 -10.16
CA TYR A 122 6.31 -3.67 -9.56
C TYR A 122 5.51 -2.42 -9.91
N VAL A 123 4.31 -2.62 -10.42
CA VAL A 123 3.39 -1.57 -10.81
C VAL A 123 2.17 -1.62 -9.89
N ASN A 124 1.66 -0.47 -9.49
CA ASN A 124 0.42 -0.40 -8.74
C ASN A 124 -0.72 -1.09 -9.52
N ALA A 125 -1.35 -2.09 -8.93
CA ALA A 125 -2.43 -2.86 -9.57
C ALA A 125 -3.62 -1.97 -9.98
N ASP A 126 -3.92 -0.92 -9.20
CA ASP A 126 -5.02 0.03 -9.47
C ASP A 126 -4.75 0.91 -10.71
N HIS A 127 -3.51 0.94 -11.21
CA HIS A 127 -3.08 1.74 -12.38
C HIS A 127 -2.33 0.91 -13.43
N ALA A 128 -2.47 -0.41 -13.38
CA ALA A 128 -1.84 -1.32 -14.33
C ALA A 128 -2.32 -1.14 -15.77
N ASP A 129 -3.54 -0.64 -15.95
CA ASP A 129 -4.16 -0.25 -17.22
C ASP A 129 -3.41 0.87 -17.96
N ARG A 130 -2.60 1.65 -17.23
CA ARG A 130 -1.79 2.74 -17.81
C ARG A 130 -0.47 2.27 -18.41
N ILE A 131 -0.10 1.01 -18.19
CA ILE A 131 1.10 0.43 -18.78
C ILE A 131 0.82 0.14 -20.26
N PRO A 132 1.70 0.56 -21.16
CA PRO A 132 1.56 0.23 -22.58
C PRO A 132 1.64 -1.28 -22.85
N GLU A 133 1.10 -1.68 -23.99
CA GLU A 133 1.09 -3.07 -24.44
C GLU A 133 2.50 -3.65 -24.58
N PRO A 134 2.67 -4.97 -24.47
CA PRO A 134 3.94 -5.65 -24.72
C PRO A 134 4.55 -5.25 -26.07
N GLY A 135 5.86 -5.09 -26.09
CA GLY A 135 6.61 -4.60 -27.27
C GLY A 135 6.76 -3.08 -27.33
N ALA A 136 6.03 -2.30 -26.54
CA ALA A 136 6.15 -0.84 -26.55
C ALA A 136 7.47 -0.40 -25.88
N ARG A 137 8.15 0.58 -26.51
CA ARG A 137 9.31 1.24 -25.93
C ARG A 137 8.90 2.37 -25.04
N VAL A 138 9.33 2.32 -23.78
CA VAL A 138 8.90 3.26 -22.74
C VAL A 138 10.09 3.78 -21.94
N GLU A 139 9.95 4.97 -21.40
CA GLU A 139 10.79 5.48 -20.35
C GLU A 139 10.06 5.24 -19.02
N LEU A 140 10.64 4.39 -18.17
CA LEU A 140 10.14 4.10 -16.83
C LEU A 140 10.89 4.92 -15.80
N GLU A 141 10.14 5.58 -14.93
CA GLU A 141 10.68 6.14 -13.69
C GLU A 141 10.41 5.18 -12.55
N SER A 142 11.43 4.81 -11.80
CA SER A 142 11.32 3.85 -10.71
C SER A 142 12.02 4.33 -9.45
N CYS A 143 11.46 3.98 -8.30
CA CYS A 143 12.08 4.05 -6.99
C CYS A 143 12.31 2.62 -6.50
N GLY A 144 13.57 2.19 -6.47
CA GLY A 144 13.90 0.78 -6.26
C GLY A 144 13.32 -0.11 -7.36
N ARG A 145 12.42 -1.02 -6.98
CA ARG A 145 11.70 -1.91 -7.92
C ARG A 145 10.29 -1.42 -8.27
N HIS A 146 9.82 -0.34 -7.65
CA HIS A 146 8.48 0.18 -7.89
C HIS A 146 8.48 1.24 -8.99
N VAL A 147 7.65 1.07 -10.00
CA VAL A 147 7.47 2.04 -11.08
C VAL A 147 6.63 3.20 -10.56
N THR A 148 7.18 4.41 -10.59
CA THR A 148 6.49 5.63 -10.17
C THR A 148 5.90 6.40 -11.33
N GLY A 149 6.46 6.24 -12.53
CA GLY A 149 5.96 6.90 -13.74
C GLY A 149 6.33 6.17 -15.02
N VAL A 150 5.50 6.35 -16.05
CA VAL A 150 5.67 5.78 -17.39
C VAL A 150 5.46 6.86 -18.44
N ARG A 151 6.32 6.85 -19.46
CA ARG A 151 6.16 7.67 -20.68
C ARG A 151 6.47 6.83 -21.91
N ARG A 152 5.61 6.85 -22.93
CA ARG A 152 5.92 6.23 -24.23
C ARG A 152 7.04 6.98 -24.93
N CYS A 153 8.06 6.25 -25.39
CA CYS A 153 9.09 6.82 -26.23
C CYS A 153 8.52 6.93 -27.66
N GLY A 154 8.25 8.15 -28.13
CA GLY A 154 7.66 8.41 -29.46
C GLY A 154 6.52 9.42 -29.44
N GLU A 155 5.94 9.74 -28.30
CA GLU A 155 5.07 10.91 -28.16
C GLU A 155 5.94 12.15 -27.93
N ALA A 156 6.43 12.76 -29.04
CA ALA A 156 6.96 14.11 -29.00
C ALA A 156 5.85 15.04 -28.50
N GLN A 157 6.20 15.92 -27.60
CA GLN A 157 5.32 16.98 -27.11
C GLN A 157 4.79 17.76 -28.30
N SER A 158 3.48 17.64 -28.58
CA SER A 158 2.76 18.58 -29.43
C SER A 158 2.26 19.71 -28.55
#